data_50621abc05ad869c92f2674530ea03ad
#
_entry.id   50621abc05ad869c92f2674530ea03ad
#
_cell.length_a   1.000
_cell.length_b   1.000
_cell.length_c   1.000
_cell.angle_alpha   90.00
_cell.angle_beta   90.00
_cell.angle_gamma   90.00
#
_symmetry.space_group_name_H-M   'P 1'
#
loop_
_entity.id
_entity.type
_entity.pdbx_description
1 polymer ?
#
loop_
_entity_poly.entity_id
_entity_poly.type
_entity_poly.pdbx_seq_one_letter_code
_entity_poly.pdbx_strand_id
1 'polypeptide(L)'
;MYRIFIVEDDEIISEVLKKNLSSWGYDVSCAEDFSNIIQEFVRRDPQLVLLDLKLPFYNGFHWCEEIRRISQVPVIFISSAADNMNMVMAMSRGADDFIAKPFNMDVLTAKIQAILRLCVASS
;
A
#
# COMPACT_ATOMS: atom_id res chain seq x y z
N MET A 1 16.17 7.17 -3.73
CA MET A 1 15.17 7.11 -2.64
C MET A 1 13.88 6.52 -3.19
N TYR A 2 13.37 5.49 -2.53
CA TYR A 2 12.12 4.86 -2.97
C TYR A 2 10.92 5.69 -2.52
N ARG A 3 9.93 5.81 -3.40
CA ARG A 3 8.70 6.52 -3.12
C ARG A 3 7.61 5.52 -2.73
N ILE A 4 6.97 5.77 -1.59
CA ILE A 4 5.88 4.94 -1.06
C ILE A 4 4.61 5.79 -0.98
N PHE A 5 3.52 5.25 -1.50
CA PHE A 5 2.21 5.90 -1.46
C PHE A 5 1.30 5.13 -0.50
N ILE A 6 0.76 5.84 0.49
CA ILE A 6 -0.09 5.25 1.53
C ILE A 6 -1.54 5.65 1.27
N VAL A 7 -2.41 4.65 1.13
CA VAL A 7 -3.85 4.84 0.95
C VAL A 7 -4.55 4.30 2.19
N GLU A 8 -4.67 5.14 3.19
CA GLU A 8 -5.26 4.85 4.50
C GLU A 8 -6.00 6.09 4.99
N ASP A 9 -7.31 5.95 5.28
CA ASP A 9 -8.14 7.08 5.71
C ASP A 9 -8.10 7.35 7.22
N ASP A 10 -7.58 6.42 8.01
CA ASP A 10 -7.31 6.68 9.44
C ASP A 10 -6.06 7.55 9.55
N GLU A 11 -6.24 8.81 9.94
CA GLU A 11 -5.14 9.78 10.00
C GLU A 11 -4.05 9.39 11.00
N ILE A 12 -4.42 8.74 12.10
CA ILE A 12 -3.44 8.30 13.11
C ILE A 12 -2.54 7.23 12.53
N ILE A 13 -3.12 6.22 11.89
CA ILE A 13 -2.36 5.13 11.26
C ILE A 13 -1.50 5.68 10.13
N SER A 14 -2.07 6.53 9.29
CA SER A 14 -1.38 7.14 8.16
C SER A 14 -0.15 7.93 8.63
N GLU A 15 -0.27 8.73 9.69
CA GLU A 15 0.84 9.49 10.25
C GLU A 15 1.91 8.61 10.87
N VAL A 16 1.52 7.56 11.60
CA VAL A 16 2.47 6.61 12.18
C VAL A 16 3.27 5.92 11.08
N LEU A 17 2.61 5.48 10.03
CA LEU A 17 3.27 4.85 8.89
C LEU A 17 4.23 5.83 8.21
N LYS A 18 3.77 7.04 7.92
CA LYS A 18 4.59 8.05 7.26
C LYS A 18 5.85 8.38 8.07
N LYS A 19 5.68 8.59 9.37
CA LYS A 19 6.79 8.93 10.26
C LYS A 19 7.83 7.81 10.31
N ASN A 20 7.37 6.56 10.50
CA ASN A 20 8.27 5.43 10.62
C ASN A 20 8.99 5.13 9.31
N LEU A 21 8.27 5.11 8.20
CA LEU A 21 8.87 4.81 6.91
C LEU A 21 9.79 5.93 6.43
N SER A 22 9.45 7.18 6.73
CA SER A 22 10.33 8.31 6.42
C SER A 22 11.66 8.21 7.18
N SER A 23 11.64 7.69 8.41
CA SER A 23 12.86 7.50 9.19
C SER A 23 13.81 6.47 8.57
N TRP A 24 13.29 5.57 7.73
CA TRP A 24 14.09 4.60 6.98
C TRP A 24 14.62 5.15 5.66
N GLY A 25 14.38 6.42 5.37
CA GLY A 25 14.86 7.08 4.16
C GLY A 25 13.93 6.98 2.97
N TYR A 26 12.70 6.51 3.14
CA TYR A 26 11.71 6.47 2.07
C TYR A 26 11.04 7.82 1.90
N ASP A 27 10.68 8.15 0.66
CA ASP A 27 9.88 9.33 0.34
C ASP A 27 8.41 8.93 0.37
N VAL A 28 7.72 9.29 1.45
CA VAL A 28 6.38 8.79 1.75
C VAL A 28 5.34 9.89 1.53
N SER A 29 4.29 9.55 0.78
CA SER A 29 3.13 10.42 0.60
C SER A 29 1.86 9.66 0.98
N CYS A 30 0.87 10.40 1.50
CA CYS A 30 -0.43 9.84 1.90
C CYS A 30 -1.52 10.36 0.98
N ALA A 31 -2.48 9.51 0.63
CA ALA A 31 -3.61 9.89 -0.19
C ALA A 31 -4.48 10.91 0.54
N GLU A 32 -4.99 11.89 -0.19
CA GLU A 32 -5.84 12.94 0.33
C GLU A 32 -7.26 12.88 -0.23
N ASP A 33 -7.41 12.51 -1.50
CA ASP A 33 -8.71 12.42 -2.17
C ASP A 33 -9.08 10.95 -2.44
N PHE A 34 -9.88 10.38 -1.55
CA PHE A 34 -10.29 8.98 -1.64
C PHE A 34 -11.35 8.72 -2.71
N SER A 35 -11.86 9.75 -3.34
CA SER A 35 -12.75 9.60 -4.49
C SER A 35 -11.97 9.44 -5.81
N ASN A 36 -10.67 9.78 -5.81
CA ASN A 36 -9.83 9.71 -7.01
C ASN A 36 -8.37 9.38 -6.68
N ILE A 37 -8.17 8.16 -6.22
CA ILE A 37 -6.83 7.67 -5.82
C ILE A 37 -5.88 7.59 -7.03
N ILE A 38 -6.41 7.23 -8.20
CA ILE A 38 -5.57 7.05 -9.40
C ILE A 38 -4.88 8.34 -9.82
N GLN A 39 -5.55 9.48 -9.71
CA GLN A 39 -4.94 10.75 -10.04
C GLN A 39 -3.72 11.04 -9.17
N GLU A 40 -3.83 10.80 -7.86
CA GLU A 40 -2.71 10.98 -6.94
C GLU A 40 -1.61 9.94 -7.20
N PHE A 41 -2.00 8.69 -7.46
CA PHE A 41 -1.07 7.62 -7.78
C PHE A 41 -0.19 7.97 -8.98
N VAL A 42 -0.79 8.42 -10.05
CA VAL A 42 -0.06 8.81 -11.27
C VAL A 42 0.89 9.99 -10.98
N ARG A 43 0.40 10.98 -10.26
CA ARG A 43 1.19 12.17 -9.92
C ARG A 43 2.38 11.83 -9.03
N ARG A 44 2.19 10.96 -8.04
CA ARG A 44 3.25 10.58 -7.09
C ARG A 44 4.23 9.58 -7.67
N ASP A 45 3.80 8.78 -8.63
CA ASP A 45 4.61 7.76 -9.28
C ASP A 45 5.37 6.90 -8.26
N PRO A 46 4.66 6.21 -7.35
CA PRO A 46 5.31 5.44 -6.29
C PRO A 46 5.91 4.14 -6.78
N GLN A 47 6.85 3.62 -6.03
CA GLN A 47 7.48 2.33 -6.28
C GLN A 47 6.89 1.24 -5.40
N LEU A 48 6.01 1.60 -4.47
CA LEU A 48 5.25 0.68 -3.63
C LEU A 48 4.02 1.41 -3.10
N VAL A 49 2.90 0.68 -3.00
CA VAL A 49 1.64 1.20 -2.46
C VAL A 49 1.24 0.39 -1.23
N LEU A 50 0.95 1.07 -0.13
CA LEU A 50 0.27 0.48 1.03
C LEU A 50 -1.19 0.86 0.93
N LEU A 51 -2.08 -0.13 0.93
CA LEU A 51 -3.48 0.08 0.56
C LEU A 51 -4.40 -0.57 1.58
N ASP A 52 -5.21 0.25 2.26
CA ASP A 52 -6.25 -0.29 3.14
C ASP A 52 -7.42 -0.84 2.33
N LEU A 53 -8.09 -1.84 2.89
CA LEU A 53 -9.25 -2.44 2.26
C LEU A 53 -10.51 -1.60 2.45
N LYS A 54 -10.75 -1.14 3.68
CA LYS A 54 -11.95 -0.37 4.03
C LYS A 54 -11.67 1.12 3.87
N LEU A 55 -12.15 1.68 2.77
CA LEU A 55 -11.94 3.08 2.43
C LEU A 55 -13.27 3.75 2.08
N PRO A 56 -13.38 5.08 2.20
CA PRO A 56 -14.57 5.79 1.73
C PRO A 56 -14.65 5.72 0.20
N PHE A 57 -15.86 5.82 -0.33
CA PHE A 57 -16.24 5.76 -1.76
C PHE A 57 -16.05 4.38 -2.36
N TYR A 58 -14.81 3.91 -2.51
CA TYR A 58 -14.47 2.60 -3.10
C TYR A 58 -13.51 1.88 -2.17
N ASN A 59 -13.65 0.55 -2.06
CA ASN A 59 -12.74 -0.23 -1.22
C ASN A 59 -11.37 -0.44 -1.88
N GLY A 60 -10.44 -1.01 -1.12
CA GLY A 60 -9.08 -1.23 -1.61
C GLY A 60 -8.99 -2.20 -2.79
N PHE A 61 -9.91 -3.16 -2.90
CA PHE A 61 -9.93 -4.07 -4.05
C PHE A 61 -10.16 -3.30 -5.35
N HIS A 62 -11.09 -2.35 -5.33
CA HIS A 62 -11.35 -1.49 -6.49
C HIS A 62 -10.08 -0.75 -6.92
N TRP A 63 -9.40 -0.12 -5.98
CA TRP A 63 -8.21 0.66 -6.30
C TRP A 63 -7.04 -0.22 -6.73
N CYS A 64 -6.89 -1.42 -6.16
CA CYS A 64 -5.88 -2.36 -6.61
C CYS A 64 -6.10 -2.76 -8.07
N GLU A 65 -7.34 -3.04 -8.45
CA GLU A 65 -7.68 -3.36 -9.85
C GLU A 65 -7.37 -2.19 -10.78
N GLU A 66 -7.73 -0.96 -10.37
CA GLU A 66 -7.47 0.22 -11.17
C GLU A 66 -5.96 0.47 -11.34
N ILE A 67 -5.19 0.29 -10.26
CA ILE A 67 -3.72 0.40 -10.32
C ILE A 67 -3.15 -0.63 -11.29
N ARG A 68 -3.63 -1.87 -11.23
CA ARG A 68 -3.13 -2.97 -12.08
C ARG A 68 -3.40 -2.76 -13.56
N ARG A 69 -4.38 -1.95 -13.92
CA ARG A 69 -4.63 -1.61 -15.34
C ARG A 69 -3.52 -0.75 -15.92
N ILE A 70 -2.78 -0.02 -15.09
CA ILE A 70 -1.78 0.95 -15.56
C ILE A 70 -0.38 0.70 -15.02
N SER A 71 -0.20 -0.21 -14.05
CA SER A 71 1.11 -0.40 -13.39
C SER A 71 1.25 -1.78 -12.78
N GLN A 72 2.48 -2.26 -12.72
CA GLN A 72 2.86 -3.49 -12.00
C GLN A 72 3.52 -3.16 -10.65
N VAL A 73 3.34 -1.96 -10.14
CA VAL A 73 3.91 -1.53 -8.87
C VAL A 73 3.48 -2.48 -7.75
N PRO A 74 4.39 -2.84 -6.82
CA PRO A 74 4.01 -3.67 -5.68
C PRO A 74 2.93 -3.02 -4.82
N VAL A 75 1.92 -3.82 -4.44
CA VAL A 75 0.84 -3.40 -3.56
C VAL A 75 0.79 -4.32 -2.35
N ILE A 76 0.89 -3.74 -1.16
CA ILE A 76 0.69 -4.45 0.10
C ILE A 76 -0.61 -3.95 0.72
N PHE A 77 -1.57 -4.86 0.94
CA PHE A 77 -2.77 -4.50 1.69
C PHE A 77 -2.48 -4.45 3.18
N ILE A 78 -3.05 -3.45 3.86
CA ILE A 78 -3.04 -3.33 5.32
C ILE A 78 -4.50 -3.21 5.76
N SER A 79 -5.01 -4.14 6.58
CA SER A 79 -6.42 -4.10 6.93
C SER A 79 -6.75 -4.84 8.22
N SER A 80 -7.76 -4.30 8.94
CA SER A 80 -8.38 -5.00 10.07
C SER A 80 -9.32 -6.12 9.61
N ALA A 81 -9.68 -6.16 8.33
CA ALA A 81 -10.53 -7.20 7.76
C ALA A 81 -9.69 -8.37 7.24
N ALA A 82 -8.77 -8.88 8.06
CA ALA A 82 -7.79 -9.88 7.67
C ALA A 82 -8.29 -11.30 7.93
N ASP A 83 -9.43 -11.69 7.38
CA ASP A 83 -9.84 -13.08 7.35
C ASP A 83 -9.27 -13.78 6.10
N ASN A 84 -9.34 -15.12 6.09
CA ASN A 84 -8.78 -15.91 4.99
C ASN A 84 -9.39 -15.53 3.64
N MET A 85 -10.69 -15.25 3.61
CA MET A 85 -11.38 -14.91 2.38
C MET A 85 -10.85 -13.59 1.80
N ASN A 86 -10.71 -12.55 2.65
CA ASN A 86 -10.19 -11.26 2.20
C ASN A 86 -8.74 -11.37 1.74
N MET A 87 -7.92 -12.17 2.41
CA MET A 87 -6.54 -12.39 2.00
C MET A 87 -6.46 -13.06 0.63
N VAL A 88 -7.27 -14.10 0.40
CA VAL A 88 -7.34 -14.78 -0.89
C VAL A 88 -7.80 -13.81 -1.98
N MET A 89 -8.84 -13.02 -1.72
CA MET A 89 -9.34 -12.03 -2.68
C MET A 89 -8.28 -10.98 -3.02
N ALA A 90 -7.55 -10.50 -2.02
CA ALA A 90 -6.48 -9.50 -2.24
C ALA A 90 -5.42 -10.04 -3.19
N MET A 91 -4.94 -11.25 -2.92
CA MET A 91 -3.89 -11.87 -3.73
C MET A 91 -4.39 -12.18 -5.15
N SER A 92 -5.64 -12.63 -5.29
CA SER A 92 -6.22 -12.92 -6.61
C SER A 92 -6.48 -11.64 -7.43
N ARG A 93 -6.57 -10.49 -6.77
CA ARG A 93 -6.75 -9.18 -7.44
C ARG A 93 -5.44 -8.47 -7.75
N GLY A 94 -4.31 -9.13 -7.51
CA GLY A 94 -3.02 -8.62 -7.90
C GLY A 94 -2.19 -7.99 -6.80
N ALA A 95 -2.56 -8.16 -5.53
CA ALA A 95 -1.73 -7.74 -4.41
C ALA A 95 -0.47 -8.62 -4.30
N ASP A 96 0.60 -8.02 -3.82
CA ASP A 96 1.86 -8.73 -3.59
C ASP A 96 1.94 -9.30 -2.18
N ASP A 97 1.27 -8.67 -1.22
CA ASP A 97 1.23 -9.15 0.16
C ASP A 97 0.02 -8.55 0.88
N PHE A 98 -0.25 -9.06 2.08
CA PHE A 98 -1.34 -8.62 2.92
C PHE A 98 -0.88 -8.67 4.38
N ILE A 99 -1.08 -7.58 5.12
CA ILE A 99 -0.73 -7.54 6.54
C ILE A 99 -1.94 -7.11 7.37
N ALA A 100 -2.21 -7.83 8.46
CA ALA A 100 -3.35 -7.58 9.33
C ALA A 100 -3.07 -6.44 10.31
N LYS A 101 -4.10 -5.65 10.60
CA LYS A 101 -4.06 -4.68 11.70
C LYS A 101 -4.56 -5.37 12.99
N PRO A 102 -3.99 -5.09 14.15
CA PRO A 102 -2.79 -4.26 14.36
C PRO A 102 -1.55 -4.98 13.86
N PHE A 103 -0.65 -4.23 13.23
CA PHE A 103 0.57 -4.81 12.66
C PHE A 103 1.81 -4.34 13.44
N ASN A 104 2.86 -5.13 13.35
CA ASN A 104 4.17 -4.77 13.89
C ASN A 104 4.93 -3.99 12.82
N MET A 105 5.44 -2.80 13.17
CA MET A 105 6.18 -1.95 12.22
C MET A 105 7.44 -2.62 11.69
N ASP A 106 8.13 -3.40 12.53
CA ASP A 106 9.34 -4.10 12.08
C ASP A 106 9.01 -5.15 11.01
N VAL A 107 7.89 -5.86 11.18
CA VAL A 107 7.43 -6.84 10.20
C VAL A 107 7.05 -6.15 8.89
N LEU A 108 6.30 -5.06 8.96
CA LEU A 108 5.91 -4.30 7.77
C LEU A 108 7.15 -3.76 7.04
N THR A 109 8.09 -3.16 7.77
CA THR A 109 9.31 -2.62 7.18
C THR A 109 10.13 -3.73 6.50
N ALA A 110 10.22 -4.91 7.13
CA ALA A 110 10.93 -6.04 6.54
C ALA A 110 10.28 -6.51 5.24
N LYS A 111 8.94 -6.54 5.19
CA LYS A 111 8.20 -6.90 3.97
C LYS A 111 8.43 -5.89 2.86
N ILE A 112 8.40 -4.60 3.19
CA ILE A 112 8.66 -3.53 2.22
C ILE A 112 10.07 -3.65 1.66
N GLN A 113 11.07 -3.83 2.52
CA GLN A 113 12.46 -3.98 2.09
C GLN A 113 12.64 -5.18 1.17
N ALA A 114 12.02 -6.32 1.50
CA ALA A 114 12.11 -7.53 0.69
C ALA A 114 11.50 -7.32 -0.69
N ILE A 115 10.33 -6.70 -0.77
CA ILE A 115 9.63 -6.47 -2.03
C ILE A 115 10.40 -5.47 -2.90
N LEU A 116 10.88 -4.37 -2.34
CA LEU A 116 11.65 -3.39 -3.10
C LEU A 116 12.98 -3.96 -3.60
N ARG A 117 13.61 -4.82 -2.81
CA ARG A 117 14.83 -5.50 -3.22
C ARG A 117 14.60 -6.42 -4.42
N LEU A 118 13.49 -7.15 -4.43
CA LEU A 118 13.12 -8.02 -5.56
C LEU A 118 12.83 -7.20 -6.82
N CYS A 119 12.14 -6.06 -6.68
CA CYS A 119 11.87 -5.18 -7.81
C CYS A 119 13.17 -4.63 -8.42
N VAL A 120 14.13 -4.23 -7.60
CA VAL A 120 15.43 -3.76 -8.08
C VAL A 120 16.20 -4.89 -8.77
N ALA A 121 16.18 -6.10 -8.20
CA ALA A 121 16.88 -7.25 -8.76
C ALA A 121 16.30 -7.70 -10.09
N SER A 122 15.01 -7.45 -10.35
CA SER A 122 14.35 -7.85 -11.59
C SER A 122 14.42 -6.79 -12.69
N SER A 123 14.94 -5.62 -12.39
CA SER A 123 15.07 -4.53 -13.37
C SER A 123 16.46 -4.53 -14.08
#